data_525c60c408c325ab121850aebaf982d1
#
_entry.id   525c60c408c325ab121850aebaf982d1
#
_cell.length_a   1.000
_cell.length_b   1.000
_cell.length_c   1.000
_cell.angle_alpha   90.00
_cell.angle_beta   90.00
_cell.angle_gamma   90.00
#
_symmetry.space_group_name_H-M   'P 1'
#
loop_
_entity.id
_entity.type
_entity.pdbx_description
1 polymer ?
#
loop_
_entity_poly.entity_id
_entity_poly.type
_entity_poly.pdbx_seq_one_letter_code
_entity_poly.pdbx_strand_id
1 'polypeptide(L)'
;MKIARLFIITLLLAGSLPAQGEFKQETYWIYTYSNELKDYQINAIEGDNLVINNGDWDVKIPIEEIELIALPPKPGLLGQILGGFICGYGGGIGGCLIGVMIFPAAFNDGESQLLIFMAAGAAAGVYYGSKFGGNLLKGKPEILVDMTMWTLEEKKEYIQTNLIY
;
A
#
# COMPACT_ATOMS: atom_id res chain seq x y z
N MET A 1 19.94 -0.61 31.94
CA MET A 1 20.61 -0.89 30.65
C MET A 1 20.23 -2.23 29.98
N LYS A 2 19.92 -3.32 30.67
CA LYS A 2 19.56 -4.62 30.04
C LYS A 2 18.18 -4.61 29.36
N ILE A 3 17.19 -3.92 29.94
CA ILE A 3 15.81 -3.84 29.43
C ILE A 3 15.73 -3.05 28.11
N ALA A 4 16.47 -1.94 28.00
CA ALA A 4 16.51 -1.14 26.78
C ALA A 4 17.10 -1.90 25.57
N ARG A 5 18.12 -2.75 25.82
CA ARG A 5 18.70 -3.60 24.77
C ARG A 5 17.71 -4.67 24.29
N LEU A 6 16.96 -5.26 25.22
CA LEU A 6 15.94 -6.27 24.87
C LEU A 6 14.83 -5.64 24.02
N PHE A 7 14.41 -4.42 24.35
CA PHE A 7 13.35 -3.70 23.63
C PHE A 7 13.76 -3.32 22.20
N ILE A 8 15.01 -2.88 22.01
CA ILE A 8 15.56 -2.56 20.68
C ILE A 8 15.63 -3.81 19.81
N ILE A 9 16.04 -4.95 20.37
CA ILE A 9 16.09 -6.23 19.65
C ILE A 9 14.68 -6.69 19.28
N THR A 10 13.68 -6.54 20.18
CA THR A 10 12.29 -6.90 19.89
C THR A 10 11.68 -6.00 18.81
N LEU A 11 12.01 -4.71 18.80
CA LEU A 11 11.55 -3.76 17.79
C LEU A 11 12.17 -4.06 16.41
N LEU A 12 13.45 -4.41 16.39
CA LEU A 12 14.15 -4.82 15.16
C LEU A 12 13.61 -6.14 14.61
N LEU A 13 13.29 -7.10 15.49
CA LEU A 13 12.68 -8.37 15.11
C LEU A 13 11.23 -8.20 14.64
N ALA A 14 10.45 -7.32 15.25
CA ALA A 14 9.08 -7.02 14.81
C ALA A 14 9.05 -6.30 13.45
N GLY A 15 10.05 -5.46 13.16
CA GLY A 15 10.20 -4.82 11.85
C GLY A 15 10.70 -5.74 10.74
N SER A 16 11.28 -6.88 11.10
CA SER A 16 11.80 -7.87 10.15
C SER A 16 10.87 -9.05 9.90
N LEU A 17 9.71 -9.12 10.58
CA LEU A 17 8.69 -10.09 10.20
C LEU A 17 8.20 -9.72 8.81
N PRO A 18 8.48 -10.55 7.78
CA PRO A 18 7.86 -10.36 6.49
C PRO A 18 6.36 -10.42 6.76
N ALA A 19 5.63 -9.37 6.37
CA ALA A 19 4.19 -9.45 6.31
C ALA A 19 3.90 -10.74 5.57
N GLN A 20 3.30 -11.72 6.26
CA GLN A 20 2.89 -12.96 5.63
C GLN A 20 2.10 -12.54 4.42
N GLY A 21 2.61 -12.89 3.23
CA GLY A 21 2.01 -12.48 1.99
C GLY A 21 0.58 -12.99 1.97
N GLU A 22 -0.37 -12.14 2.28
CA GLU A 22 -1.66 -12.24 1.65
C GLU A 22 -1.34 -12.35 0.16
N PHE A 23 -1.77 -13.42 -0.48
CA PHE A 23 -1.82 -13.51 -1.92
C PHE A 23 -2.67 -12.33 -2.38
N LYS A 24 -2.01 -11.20 -2.55
CA LYS A 24 -2.66 -9.99 -3.00
C LYS A 24 -2.94 -10.24 -4.46
N GLN A 25 -4.16 -10.63 -4.73
CA GLN A 25 -4.65 -10.76 -6.09
C GLN A 25 -4.29 -9.46 -6.81
N GLU A 26 -3.57 -9.56 -7.91
CA GLU A 26 -3.07 -8.36 -8.60
C GLU A 26 -4.25 -7.51 -9.05
N THR A 27 -4.20 -6.23 -8.76
CA THR A 27 -5.17 -5.26 -9.24
C THR A 27 -4.61 -4.55 -10.45
N TYR A 28 -5.49 -4.18 -11.36
CA TYR A 28 -5.15 -3.56 -12.63
C TYR A 28 -5.86 -2.22 -12.80
N TRP A 29 -5.27 -1.37 -13.57
CA TRP A 29 -5.91 -0.18 -14.12
C TRP A 29 -6.25 -0.46 -15.57
N ILE A 30 -7.53 -0.37 -15.90
CA ILE A 30 -8.06 -0.69 -17.24
C ILE A 30 -8.58 0.60 -17.84
N TYR A 31 -8.03 0.94 -18.98
CA TYR A 31 -8.43 2.12 -19.75
C TYR A 31 -9.26 1.67 -20.93
N THR A 32 -10.44 2.24 -21.04
CA THR A 32 -11.36 2.04 -22.16
C THR A 32 -11.52 3.37 -22.92
N TYR A 33 -12.12 3.35 -24.10
CA TYR A 33 -12.42 4.57 -24.87
C TYR A 33 -13.16 5.65 -24.07
N SER A 34 -13.95 5.24 -23.08
CA SER A 34 -14.86 6.14 -22.35
C SER A 34 -14.48 6.35 -20.89
N ASN A 35 -13.77 5.41 -20.26
CA ASN A 35 -13.56 5.39 -18.82
C ASN A 35 -12.17 4.89 -18.42
N GLU A 36 -11.74 5.33 -17.24
CA GLU A 36 -10.59 4.77 -16.53
C GLU A 36 -11.10 4.00 -15.31
N LEU A 37 -10.86 2.70 -15.27
CA LEU A 37 -11.22 1.80 -14.19
C LEU A 37 -9.99 1.45 -13.39
N LYS A 38 -9.95 1.85 -12.12
CA LYS A 38 -8.75 1.74 -11.26
C LYS A 38 -8.95 0.74 -10.16
N ASP A 39 -7.86 -0.02 -9.88
CA ASP A 39 -7.79 -0.97 -8.77
C ASP A 39 -8.82 -2.12 -8.85
N TYR A 40 -9.08 -2.61 -10.07
CA TYR A 40 -9.93 -3.77 -10.32
C TYR A 40 -9.11 -5.05 -10.48
N GLN A 41 -9.69 -6.17 -10.03
CA GLN A 41 -9.19 -7.52 -10.28
C GLN A 41 -9.86 -8.07 -11.53
N ILE A 42 -9.11 -8.83 -12.33
CA ILE A 42 -9.63 -9.52 -13.50
C ILE A 42 -10.03 -10.92 -13.07
N ASN A 43 -11.32 -11.26 -13.22
CA ASN A 43 -11.87 -12.54 -12.76
C ASN A 43 -12.05 -13.56 -13.89
N ALA A 44 -12.70 -13.17 -14.97
CA ALA A 44 -13.04 -14.07 -16.05
C ALA A 44 -13.37 -13.33 -17.35
N ILE A 45 -13.45 -14.11 -18.44
CA ILE A 45 -14.03 -13.66 -19.71
C ILE A 45 -15.38 -14.37 -19.88
N GLU A 46 -16.43 -13.60 -20.10
CA GLU A 46 -17.77 -14.11 -20.42
C GLU A 46 -18.21 -13.62 -21.80
N GLY A 47 -18.07 -14.48 -22.80
CA GLY A 47 -18.34 -14.13 -24.20
C GLY A 47 -17.36 -13.08 -24.72
N ASP A 48 -17.87 -11.87 -24.99
CA ASP A 48 -17.06 -10.72 -25.45
C ASP A 48 -16.81 -9.70 -24.34
N ASN A 49 -17.14 -10.06 -23.09
CA ASN A 49 -16.99 -9.17 -21.94
C ASN A 49 -15.91 -9.67 -20.97
N LEU A 50 -15.16 -8.75 -20.45
CA LEU A 50 -14.26 -8.95 -19.31
C LEU A 50 -15.03 -8.72 -18.01
N VAL A 51 -15.00 -9.71 -17.11
CA VAL A 51 -15.56 -9.59 -15.77
C VAL A 51 -14.47 -9.14 -14.82
N ILE A 52 -14.66 -7.97 -14.23
CA ILE A 52 -13.75 -7.39 -13.27
C ILE A 52 -14.45 -7.12 -11.95
N ASN A 53 -13.70 -7.10 -10.85
CA ASN A 53 -14.21 -6.91 -9.50
C ASN A 53 -13.37 -5.89 -8.74
N ASN A 54 -14.02 -5.03 -7.96
CA ASN A 54 -13.34 -4.07 -7.07
C ASN A 54 -13.44 -4.44 -5.58
N GLY A 55 -13.91 -5.65 -5.29
CA GLY A 55 -14.16 -6.14 -3.94
C GLY A 55 -15.62 -6.08 -3.51
N ASP A 56 -16.45 -5.22 -4.12
CA ASP A 56 -17.85 -5.05 -3.76
C ASP A 56 -18.80 -5.74 -4.76
N TRP A 57 -18.56 -5.57 -6.05
CA TRP A 57 -19.38 -6.11 -7.13
C TRP A 57 -18.59 -6.39 -8.40
N ASP A 58 -19.14 -7.29 -9.22
CA ASP A 58 -18.61 -7.58 -10.53
C ASP A 58 -19.15 -6.58 -11.57
N VAL A 59 -18.25 -6.12 -12.42
CA VAL A 59 -18.55 -5.23 -13.55
C VAL A 59 -18.16 -5.95 -14.83
N LYS A 60 -19.02 -5.87 -15.84
CA LYS A 60 -18.73 -6.42 -17.17
C LYS A 60 -18.38 -5.30 -18.13
N ILE A 61 -17.27 -5.45 -18.81
CA ILE A 61 -16.75 -4.46 -19.77
C ILE A 61 -16.57 -5.18 -21.12
N PRO A 62 -17.04 -4.61 -22.23
CA PRO A 62 -16.74 -5.14 -23.55
C PRO A 62 -15.21 -5.14 -23.77
N ILE A 63 -14.64 -6.28 -24.13
CA ILE A 63 -13.20 -6.42 -24.36
C ILE A 63 -12.76 -5.53 -25.53
N GLU A 64 -13.64 -5.33 -26.52
CA GLU A 64 -13.38 -4.46 -27.65
C GLU A 64 -13.03 -3.03 -27.23
N GLU A 65 -13.69 -2.51 -26.18
CA GLU A 65 -13.48 -1.15 -25.67
C GLU A 65 -12.16 -0.96 -24.93
N ILE A 66 -11.47 -2.04 -24.57
CA ILE A 66 -10.22 -1.95 -23.79
C ILE A 66 -9.08 -1.48 -24.70
N GLU A 67 -8.47 -0.37 -24.34
CA GLU A 67 -7.31 0.18 -25.03
C GLU A 67 -6.00 -0.21 -24.35
N LEU A 68 -5.97 -0.15 -23.00
CA LEU A 68 -4.73 -0.30 -22.26
C LEU A 68 -4.98 -0.95 -20.89
N ILE A 69 -4.09 -1.85 -20.52
CA ILE A 69 -4.06 -2.42 -19.16
C ILE A 69 -2.72 -2.07 -18.52
N ALA A 70 -2.77 -1.56 -17.29
CA ALA A 70 -1.62 -1.14 -16.55
C ALA A 70 -1.67 -1.66 -15.10
N LEU A 71 -0.50 -1.78 -14.49
CA LEU A 71 -0.38 -1.98 -13.05
C LEU A 71 -0.57 -0.66 -12.31
N PRO A 72 -1.18 -0.70 -11.12
CA PRO A 72 -1.30 0.48 -10.29
C PRO A 72 0.08 1.06 -9.95
N PRO A 73 0.19 2.39 -9.85
CA PRO A 73 1.46 3.02 -9.56
C PRO A 73 1.99 2.58 -8.20
N LYS A 74 3.26 2.18 -8.18
CA LYS A 74 3.95 1.80 -6.95
C LYS A 74 4.12 3.02 -6.03
N PRO A 75 4.02 2.84 -4.71
CA PRO A 75 4.28 3.91 -3.76
C PRO A 75 5.69 4.50 -3.97
N GLY A 76 5.78 5.81 -4.05
CA GLY A 76 7.03 6.50 -4.31
C GLY A 76 8.02 6.35 -3.13
N LEU A 77 9.24 5.87 -3.39
CA LEU A 77 10.26 5.67 -2.37
C LEU A 77 10.59 6.96 -1.61
N LEU A 78 10.72 8.07 -2.33
CA LEU A 78 10.94 9.39 -1.72
C LEU A 78 9.80 9.79 -0.79
N GLY A 79 8.55 9.54 -1.19
CA GLY A 79 7.38 9.79 -0.35
C GLY A 79 7.36 8.94 0.91
N GLN A 80 7.75 7.66 0.79
CA GLN A 80 7.86 6.77 1.95
C GLN A 80 8.91 7.26 2.95
N ILE A 81 10.11 7.63 2.47
CA ILE A 81 11.20 8.11 3.31
C ILE A 81 10.81 9.43 3.99
N LEU A 82 10.37 10.42 3.21
CA LEU A 82 9.99 11.73 3.74
C LEU A 82 8.80 11.64 4.70
N GLY A 83 7.75 10.91 4.30
CA GLY A 83 6.58 10.70 5.14
C GLY A 83 6.92 9.98 6.44
N GLY A 84 7.72 8.91 6.35
CA GLY A 84 8.20 8.17 7.51
C GLY A 84 9.03 9.03 8.46
N PHE A 85 9.95 9.83 7.92
CA PHE A 85 10.82 10.71 8.73
C PHE A 85 10.01 11.80 9.43
N ILE A 86 9.19 12.55 8.70
CA ILE A 86 8.40 13.67 9.24
C ILE A 86 7.41 13.17 10.28
N CYS A 87 6.63 12.13 9.95
CA CYS A 87 5.63 11.58 10.85
C CYS A 87 6.26 10.77 12.00
N GLY A 88 7.43 10.15 11.79
CA GLY A 88 8.17 9.46 12.84
C GLY A 88 8.68 10.44 13.90
N TYR A 89 9.24 11.55 13.47
CA TYR A 89 9.68 12.62 14.38
C TYR A 89 8.49 13.26 15.10
N GLY A 90 7.43 13.63 14.38
CA GLY A 90 6.20 14.17 14.95
C GLY A 90 5.49 13.18 15.89
N GLY A 91 5.45 11.90 15.53
CA GLY A 91 4.91 10.82 16.35
C GLY A 91 5.70 10.61 17.64
N GLY A 92 7.03 10.72 17.59
CA GLY A 92 7.89 10.66 18.76
C GLY A 92 7.59 11.78 19.75
N ILE A 93 7.49 13.02 19.28
CA ILE A 93 7.11 14.18 20.12
C ILE A 93 5.68 14.00 20.66
N GLY A 94 4.74 13.63 19.81
CA GLY A 94 3.36 13.40 20.23
C GLY A 94 3.22 12.27 21.25
N GLY A 95 3.95 11.18 21.08
CA GLY A 95 4.02 10.08 22.05
C GLY A 95 4.55 10.53 23.41
N CYS A 96 5.58 11.37 23.42
CA CYS A 96 6.08 12.01 24.64
C CYS A 96 4.99 12.82 25.36
N LEU A 97 4.29 13.70 24.63
CA LEU A 97 3.24 14.55 25.20
C LEU A 97 2.08 13.72 25.77
N ILE A 98 1.66 12.69 25.05
CA ILE A 98 0.62 11.76 25.54
C ILE A 98 1.08 11.03 26.77
N GLY A 99 2.33 10.53 26.79
CA GLY A 99 2.91 9.84 27.93
C GLY A 99 2.90 10.71 29.19
N VAL A 100 3.25 11.99 29.05
CA VAL A 100 3.22 12.98 30.12
C VAL A 100 1.81 13.23 30.65
N MET A 101 0.83 13.34 29.76
CA MET A 101 -0.58 13.59 30.15
C MET A 101 -1.21 12.40 30.87
N ILE A 102 -0.90 11.17 30.45
CA ILE A 102 -1.49 9.96 31.02
C ILE A 102 -0.77 9.54 32.33
N PHE A 103 0.54 9.76 32.38
CA PHE A 103 1.38 9.39 33.53
C PHE A 103 2.19 10.56 34.04
N PRO A 104 1.55 11.55 34.73
CA PRO A 104 2.28 12.70 35.26
C PRO A 104 3.39 12.31 36.25
N ALA A 105 3.21 11.19 36.98
CA ALA A 105 4.20 10.63 37.90
C ALA A 105 5.44 10.05 37.19
N ALA A 106 5.36 9.74 35.90
CA ALA A 106 6.51 9.26 35.13
C ALA A 106 7.63 10.30 34.97
N PHE A 107 7.32 11.57 35.23
CA PHE A 107 8.32 12.65 35.25
C PHE A 107 9.25 12.60 36.46
N ASN A 108 8.79 12.04 37.60
CA ASN A 108 9.59 12.02 38.83
C ASN A 108 10.53 10.81 38.92
N ASP A 109 10.14 9.65 38.34
CA ASP A 109 10.90 8.40 38.46
C ASP A 109 11.16 7.68 37.12
N GLY A 110 10.74 8.26 35.98
CA GLY A 110 10.49 7.42 34.82
C GLY A 110 11.03 7.89 33.48
N GLU A 111 12.32 8.25 33.35
CA GLU A 111 12.96 8.42 32.03
C GLU A 111 12.68 7.23 31.10
N SER A 112 12.57 6.00 31.67
CA SER A 112 12.30 4.79 30.88
C SER A 112 10.89 4.71 30.32
N GLN A 113 9.87 5.20 31.06
CA GLN A 113 8.48 5.18 30.59
C GLN A 113 8.24 6.20 29.49
N LEU A 114 8.81 7.38 29.63
CA LEU A 114 8.76 8.43 28.62
C LEU A 114 9.38 7.96 27.30
N LEU A 115 10.52 7.28 27.38
CA LEU A 115 11.20 6.70 26.22
C LEU A 115 10.34 5.63 25.52
N ILE A 116 9.55 4.86 26.25
CA ILE A 116 8.64 3.87 25.67
C ILE A 116 7.55 4.56 24.84
N PHE A 117 6.89 5.58 25.39
CA PHE A 117 5.86 6.33 24.67
C PHE A 117 6.42 7.07 23.45
N MET A 118 7.61 7.65 23.59
CA MET A 118 8.32 8.29 22.48
C MET A 118 8.65 7.29 21.37
N ALA A 119 9.18 6.12 21.74
CA ALA A 119 9.52 5.07 20.77
C ALA A 119 8.28 4.50 20.08
N ALA A 120 7.20 4.26 20.83
CA ALA A 120 5.93 3.76 20.28
C ALA A 120 5.31 4.79 19.31
N GLY A 121 5.30 6.07 19.70
CA GLY A 121 4.81 7.16 18.86
C GLY A 121 5.64 7.35 17.60
N ALA A 122 6.96 7.27 17.72
CA ALA A 122 7.87 7.33 16.57
C ALA A 122 7.65 6.14 15.61
N ALA A 123 7.53 4.92 16.14
CA ALA A 123 7.31 3.74 15.32
C ALA A 123 5.97 3.81 14.56
N ALA A 124 4.90 4.21 15.25
CA ALA A 124 3.60 4.42 14.62
C ALA A 124 3.68 5.54 13.56
N GLY A 125 4.34 6.64 13.87
CA GLY A 125 4.56 7.76 12.95
C GLY A 125 5.33 7.35 11.71
N VAL A 126 6.39 6.57 11.84
CA VAL A 126 7.15 6.04 10.70
C VAL A 126 6.27 5.14 9.84
N TYR A 127 5.54 4.20 10.45
CA TYR A 127 4.69 3.26 9.72
C TYR A 127 3.59 3.97 8.92
N TYR A 128 2.79 4.79 9.58
CA TYR A 128 1.68 5.50 8.91
C TYR A 128 2.18 6.60 7.99
N GLY A 129 3.23 7.29 8.37
CA GLY A 129 3.82 8.37 7.59
C GLY A 129 4.46 7.87 6.30
N SER A 130 5.17 6.75 6.33
CA SER A 130 5.74 6.17 5.11
C SER A 130 4.65 5.67 4.16
N LYS A 131 3.59 5.05 4.69
CA LYS A 131 2.45 4.61 3.90
C LYS A 131 1.72 5.80 3.25
N PHE A 132 1.45 6.85 4.02
CA PHE A 132 0.79 8.06 3.54
C PHE A 132 1.67 8.82 2.54
N GLY A 133 2.93 9.07 2.88
CA GLY A 133 3.86 9.76 2.00
C GLY A 133 4.13 9.01 0.70
N GLY A 134 4.26 7.67 0.75
CA GLY A 134 4.37 6.82 -0.43
C GLY A 134 3.16 6.95 -1.36
N ASN A 135 1.96 7.06 -0.78
CA ASN A 135 0.73 7.25 -1.54
C ASN A 135 0.61 8.66 -2.16
N LEU A 136 1.11 9.69 -1.48
CA LEU A 136 1.11 11.06 -2.02
C LEU A 136 2.04 11.23 -3.22
N LEU A 137 3.18 10.56 -3.19
CA LEU A 137 4.20 10.63 -4.25
C LEU A 137 4.24 9.31 -5.03
N LYS A 138 3.07 8.81 -5.45
CA LYS A 138 2.99 7.65 -6.34
C LYS A 138 3.66 7.94 -7.68
N GLY A 139 4.29 6.92 -8.23
CA GLY A 139 4.82 6.94 -9.60
C GLY A 139 3.71 7.00 -10.65
N LYS A 140 4.10 6.85 -11.90
CA LYS A 140 3.15 6.63 -12.99
C LYS A 140 2.72 5.16 -13.00
N PRO A 141 1.51 4.84 -13.51
CA PRO A 141 1.12 3.46 -13.75
C PRO A 141 2.11 2.80 -14.73
N GLU A 142 2.42 1.54 -14.48
CA GLU A 142 3.27 0.74 -15.35
C GLU A 142 2.38 0.08 -16.43
N ILE A 143 2.52 0.53 -17.68
CA ILE A 143 1.75 -0.03 -18.79
C ILE A 143 2.20 -1.47 -19.00
N LEU A 144 1.28 -2.42 -18.84
CA LEU A 144 1.51 -3.83 -19.14
C LEU A 144 1.37 -4.11 -20.63
N VAL A 145 0.30 -3.60 -21.20
CA VAL A 145 -0.03 -3.82 -22.60
C VAL A 145 -0.87 -2.68 -23.15
N ASP A 146 -0.56 -2.29 -24.39
CA ASP A 146 -1.36 -1.39 -25.21
C ASP A 146 -2.05 -2.23 -26.29
N MET A 147 -3.37 -2.26 -26.24
CA MET A 147 -4.24 -3.07 -27.12
C MET A 147 -5.01 -2.23 -28.13
N THR A 148 -4.63 -0.95 -28.31
CA THR A 148 -5.37 0.00 -29.18
C THR A 148 -5.54 -0.50 -30.60
N MET A 149 -4.53 -1.21 -31.13
CA MET A 149 -4.53 -1.71 -32.51
C MET A 149 -4.87 -3.22 -32.63
N TRP A 150 -5.24 -3.87 -31.51
CA TRP A 150 -5.47 -5.30 -31.49
C TRP A 150 -6.92 -5.65 -31.86
N THR A 151 -7.07 -6.81 -32.51
CA THR A 151 -8.37 -7.40 -32.75
C THR A 151 -9.00 -7.95 -31.48
N LEU A 152 -10.30 -8.17 -31.46
CA LEU A 152 -11.00 -8.72 -30.31
C LEU A 152 -10.41 -10.08 -29.89
N GLU A 153 -10.06 -10.93 -30.84
CA GLU A 153 -9.52 -12.26 -30.58
C GLU A 153 -8.12 -12.19 -29.93
N GLU A 154 -7.25 -11.31 -30.41
CA GLU A 154 -5.93 -11.10 -29.83
C GLU A 154 -6.02 -10.56 -28.39
N LYS A 155 -6.95 -9.63 -28.13
CA LYS A 155 -7.23 -9.12 -26.77
C LYS A 155 -7.67 -10.24 -25.83
N LYS A 156 -8.61 -11.09 -26.27
CA LYS A 156 -9.10 -12.22 -25.47
C LYS A 156 -7.99 -13.21 -25.17
N GLU A 157 -7.23 -13.62 -26.17
CA GLU A 157 -6.13 -14.57 -26.01
C GLU A 157 -5.09 -14.06 -24.99
N TYR A 158 -4.71 -12.79 -25.11
CA TYR A 158 -3.74 -12.19 -24.20
C TYR A 158 -4.27 -12.15 -22.76
N ILE A 159 -5.50 -11.68 -22.55
CA ILE A 159 -6.11 -11.58 -21.23
C ILE A 159 -6.24 -12.97 -20.60
N GLN A 160 -6.69 -13.94 -21.35
CA GLN A 160 -6.88 -15.32 -20.89
C GLN A 160 -5.56 -16.01 -20.53
N THR A 161 -4.49 -15.73 -21.29
CA THR A 161 -3.20 -16.41 -21.10
C THR A 161 -2.35 -15.73 -20.02
N ASN A 162 -2.44 -14.41 -19.87
CA ASN A 162 -1.50 -13.65 -19.07
C ASN A 162 -2.10 -13.02 -17.80
N LEU A 163 -3.43 -12.82 -17.75
CA LEU A 163 -4.06 -12.05 -16.68
C LEU A 163 -5.09 -12.85 -15.87
N ILE A 164 -5.57 -13.97 -16.39
CA ILE A 164 -6.50 -14.88 -15.69
C ILE A 164 -5.71 -16.11 -15.24
N TYR A 165 -5.67 -16.33 -13.91
CA TYR A 165 -4.98 -17.48 -13.27
C TYR A 165 -5.96 -18.52 -12.78
#